data_a8635ef6a876dba0ad229f544e2a6d8e
#
_entry.id   a8635ef6a876dba0ad229f544e2a6d8e
#
_cell.length_a   1.000
_cell.length_b   1.000
_cell.length_c   1.000
_cell.angle_alpha   90.00
_cell.angle_beta   90.00
_cell.angle_gamma   90.00
#
_symmetry.space_group_name_H-M   'P 1'
#
loop_
_entity.id
_entity.type
_entity.pdbx_description
1 polymer ?
#
loop_
_entity_poly.entity_id
_entity_poly.type
_entity_poly.pdbx_seq_one_letter_code
_entity_poly.pdbx_strand_id
1 'polypeptide(L)'
;SFRTFISGELFALMSKYSVLKYSVNSDGWSDQEFKSAVSESISNPQKIFSDFFKLRADDLLNKVAKSVLRSKLSGYIIGAELAGAKPYWLGQNVVILADNNLSKTYKAALEGQGIFAQEVDATKCTLDGLSQAFSLIHGRH
;
A
#
# COMPACT_ATOMS: atom_id res chain seq x y z
N SER A 1 18.68 -2.30 9.76
CA SER A 1 17.69 -1.27 10.13
C SER A 1 16.36 -1.59 9.50
N PHE A 2 15.30 -1.18 10.14
CA PHE A 2 13.94 -1.31 9.60
C PHE A 2 13.18 0.01 9.79
N ARG A 3 12.08 0.15 9.06
CA ARG A 3 11.19 1.30 9.15
C ARG A 3 9.75 0.82 9.07
N THR A 4 8.87 1.38 9.87
CA THR A 4 7.44 1.08 9.86
C THR A 4 6.65 2.29 9.38
N PHE A 5 5.51 2.02 8.75
CA PHE A 5 4.62 3.04 8.20
C PHE A 5 3.18 2.79 8.64
N ILE A 6 2.43 3.84 8.82
CA ILE A 6 1.03 3.82 9.26
C ILE A 6 0.04 3.75 8.07
N SER A 7 0.50 3.39 6.88
CA SER A 7 -0.25 3.55 5.63
C SER A 7 -1.60 2.86 5.63
N GLY A 8 -1.69 1.62 6.12
CA GLY A 8 -2.96 0.87 6.18
C GLY A 8 -3.97 1.52 7.12
N GLU A 9 -3.54 1.96 8.29
CA GLU A 9 -4.38 2.66 9.26
C GLU A 9 -4.79 4.04 8.73
N LEU A 10 -3.86 4.75 8.10
CA LEU A 10 -4.16 6.04 7.46
C LEU A 10 -5.22 5.90 6.37
N PHE A 11 -5.11 4.89 5.51
CA PHE A 11 -6.14 4.62 4.51
C PHE A 11 -7.50 4.35 5.16
N ALA A 12 -7.56 3.53 6.20
CA ALA A 12 -8.80 3.23 6.92
C ALA A 12 -9.40 4.48 7.55
N LEU A 13 -8.61 5.32 8.20
CA LEU A 13 -9.05 6.57 8.81
C LEU A 13 -9.56 7.56 7.75
N MET A 14 -8.81 7.75 6.68
CA MET A 14 -9.18 8.65 5.60
C MET A 14 -10.46 8.21 4.89
N SER A 15 -10.62 6.93 4.61
CA SER A 15 -11.78 6.40 3.91
C SER A 15 -13.04 6.30 4.77
N LYS A 16 -12.92 6.22 6.09
CA LYS A 16 -14.07 6.01 7.00
C LYS A 16 -14.45 7.26 7.79
N TYR A 17 -13.49 8.09 8.18
CA TYR A 17 -13.70 9.16 9.15
C TYR A 17 -13.37 10.56 8.66
N SER A 18 -12.66 10.69 7.53
CA SER A 18 -12.39 12.01 6.94
C SER A 18 -13.53 12.47 6.03
N VAL A 19 -13.44 13.70 5.55
CA VAL A 19 -14.33 14.24 4.52
C VAL A 19 -14.29 13.42 3.22
N LEU A 20 -13.22 12.67 2.98
CA LEU A 20 -13.08 11.79 1.81
C LEU A 20 -13.99 10.57 1.85
N LYS A 21 -14.57 10.22 3.00
CA LYS A 21 -15.46 9.05 3.12
C LYS A 21 -16.59 9.04 2.10
N TYR A 22 -17.09 10.20 1.71
CA TYR A 22 -18.14 10.31 0.70
C TYR A 22 -17.63 10.16 -0.73
N SER A 23 -16.38 10.52 -0.97
CA SER A 23 -15.75 10.49 -2.29
C SER A 23 -15.18 9.11 -2.64
N VAL A 24 -14.80 8.33 -1.65
CA VAL A 24 -14.16 7.01 -1.85
C VAL A 24 -15.03 5.83 -1.41
N ASN A 25 -16.31 6.06 -1.13
CA ASN A 25 -17.25 5.01 -0.72
C ASN A 25 -17.62 4.13 -1.91
N SER A 26 -16.82 3.12 -2.18
CA SER A 26 -16.98 2.16 -3.26
C SER A 26 -16.21 0.87 -2.95
N ASP A 27 -16.74 -0.26 -3.40
CA ASP A 27 -16.03 -1.54 -3.40
C ASP A 27 -15.26 -1.77 -4.72
N GLY A 28 -15.43 -0.86 -5.68
CA GLY A 28 -14.74 -0.91 -6.96
C GLY A 28 -13.26 -0.56 -6.87
N TRP A 29 -12.50 -0.98 -7.88
CA TRP A 29 -11.07 -0.77 -7.97
C TRP A 29 -10.64 -0.52 -9.41
N SER A 30 -9.70 0.40 -9.59
CA SER A 30 -9.03 0.66 -10.87
C SER A 30 -7.52 0.51 -10.69
N ASP A 31 -6.97 -0.57 -11.20
CA ASP A 31 -5.54 -0.87 -11.09
C ASP A 31 -4.68 0.19 -11.82
N GLN A 32 -5.15 0.66 -12.96
CA GLN A 32 -4.48 1.72 -13.74
C GLN A 32 -4.38 3.02 -12.94
N GLU A 33 -5.48 3.46 -12.33
CA GLU A 33 -5.52 4.70 -11.56
C GLU A 33 -4.73 4.58 -10.24
N PHE A 34 -4.74 3.41 -9.64
CA PHE A 34 -3.89 3.10 -8.50
C PHE A 34 -2.41 3.25 -8.85
N LYS A 35 -1.94 2.59 -9.90
CA LYS A 35 -0.54 2.65 -10.35
C LYS A 35 -0.12 4.06 -10.75
N SER A 36 -1.00 4.79 -11.42
CA SER A 36 -0.76 6.20 -11.77
C SER A 36 -0.56 7.06 -10.53
N ALA A 37 -1.42 6.91 -9.53
CA ALA A 37 -1.32 7.65 -8.27
C ALA A 37 -0.06 7.27 -7.47
N VAL A 38 0.33 5.99 -7.47
CA VAL A 38 1.59 5.54 -6.88
C VAL A 38 2.78 6.26 -7.52
N SER A 39 2.85 6.27 -8.85
CA SER A 39 3.95 6.92 -9.58
C SER A 39 4.00 8.43 -9.34
N GLU A 40 2.86 9.08 -9.33
CA GLU A 40 2.75 10.51 -9.03
C GLU A 40 3.25 10.83 -7.63
N SER A 41 2.83 10.04 -6.65
CA SER A 41 3.20 10.24 -5.24
C SER A 41 4.66 9.90 -4.97
N ILE A 42 5.23 8.88 -5.61
CA ILE A 42 6.68 8.59 -5.52
C ILE A 42 7.51 9.75 -6.07
N SER A 43 7.07 10.34 -7.19
CA SER A 43 7.78 11.46 -7.82
C SER A 43 7.65 12.77 -7.05
N ASN A 44 6.54 12.97 -6.36
CA ASN A 44 6.22 14.21 -5.66
C ASN A 44 5.60 13.94 -4.27
N PRO A 45 6.30 13.26 -3.36
CA PRO A 45 5.71 12.86 -2.07
C PRO A 45 5.30 14.05 -1.19
N GLN A 46 5.90 15.20 -1.39
CA GLN A 46 5.57 16.44 -0.68
C GLN A 46 4.16 16.98 -1.01
N LYS A 47 3.54 16.50 -2.09
CA LYS A 47 2.20 16.95 -2.53
C LYS A 47 1.05 16.15 -1.92
N ILE A 48 1.33 15.14 -1.10
CA ILE A 48 0.32 14.18 -0.65
C ILE A 48 -0.90 14.83 -0.01
N PHE A 49 -0.72 15.87 0.79
CA PHE A 49 -1.86 16.53 1.45
C PHE A 49 -2.75 17.29 0.46
N SER A 50 -2.16 17.93 -0.55
CA SER A 50 -2.94 18.57 -1.62
C SER A 50 -3.60 17.53 -2.54
N ASP A 51 -2.94 16.40 -2.79
CA ASP A 51 -3.49 15.32 -3.60
C ASP A 51 -4.72 14.68 -2.91
N PHE A 52 -4.71 14.55 -1.58
CA PHE A 52 -5.89 14.12 -0.83
C PHE A 52 -7.08 15.05 -1.05
N PHE A 53 -6.87 16.36 -0.94
CA PHE A 53 -7.96 17.32 -1.14
C PHE A 53 -8.44 17.37 -2.59
N LYS A 54 -7.55 17.14 -3.55
CA LYS A 54 -7.89 17.02 -4.96
C LYS A 54 -8.92 15.91 -5.22
N LEU A 55 -8.84 14.79 -4.50
CA LEU A 55 -9.84 13.72 -4.61
C LEU A 55 -11.25 14.23 -4.28
N ARG A 56 -11.37 15.08 -3.25
CA ARG A 56 -12.66 15.70 -2.90
C ARG A 56 -13.14 16.67 -3.98
N ALA A 57 -12.25 17.46 -4.53
CA ALA A 57 -12.57 18.38 -5.62
C ALA A 57 -12.99 17.62 -6.89
N ASP A 58 -12.30 16.55 -7.23
CA ASP A 58 -12.64 15.70 -8.38
C ASP A 58 -14.02 15.03 -8.24
N ASP A 59 -14.40 14.62 -7.03
CA ASP A 59 -15.73 14.10 -6.76
C ASP A 59 -16.81 15.18 -6.98
N LEU A 60 -16.62 16.34 -6.39
CA LEU A 60 -17.63 17.40 -6.38
C LEU A 60 -17.75 18.14 -7.72
N LEU A 61 -16.63 18.42 -8.36
CA LEU A 61 -16.56 19.25 -9.56
C LEU A 61 -16.57 18.46 -10.87
N ASN A 62 -15.87 17.32 -10.88
CA ASN A 62 -15.67 16.54 -12.09
C ASN A 62 -16.45 15.22 -12.12
N LYS A 63 -17.16 14.92 -11.04
CA LYS A 63 -17.96 13.68 -10.89
C LYS A 63 -17.19 12.42 -11.24
N VAL A 64 -15.93 12.37 -10.85
CA VAL A 64 -15.09 11.19 -11.06
C VAL A 64 -15.65 10.01 -10.27
N ALA A 65 -15.61 8.82 -10.86
CA ALA A 65 -16.14 7.61 -10.23
C ALA A 65 -15.47 7.33 -8.87
N LYS A 66 -16.25 6.96 -7.87
CA LYS A 66 -15.77 6.71 -6.50
C LYS A 66 -14.75 5.57 -6.44
N SER A 67 -14.87 4.56 -7.32
CA SER A 67 -13.88 3.48 -7.45
C SER A 67 -12.50 3.99 -7.89
N VAL A 68 -12.48 4.97 -8.80
CA VAL A 68 -11.26 5.65 -9.24
C VAL A 68 -10.64 6.44 -8.09
N LEU A 69 -11.45 7.24 -7.38
CA LEU A 69 -10.98 8.06 -6.26
C LEU A 69 -10.47 7.20 -5.10
N ARG A 70 -11.12 6.07 -4.80
CA ARG A 70 -10.66 5.10 -3.82
C ARG A 70 -9.30 4.53 -4.19
N SER A 71 -9.13 4.12 -5.44
CA SER A 71 -7.87 3.59 -5.95
C SER A 71 -6.75 4.62 -5.89
N LYS A 72 -7.04 5.86 -6.23
CA LYS A 72 -6.09 6.98 -6.12
C LYS A 72 -5.69 7.27 -4.68
N LEU A 73 -6.64 7.25 -3.73
CA LEU A 73 -6.33 7.44 -2.31
C LEU A 73 -5.31 6.40 -1.83
N SER A 74 -5.55 5.13 -2.13
CA SER A 74 -4.61 4.05 -1.81
C SER A 74 -3.25 4.26 -2.50
N GLY A 75 -3.26 4.63 -3.78
CA GLY A 75 -2.05 4.89 -4.55
C GLY A 75 -1.21 6.04 -4.01
N TYR A 76 -1.82 7.13 -3.61
CA TYR A 76 -1.11 8.28 -3.01
C TYR A 76 -0.46 7.90 -1.67
N ILE A 77 -1.17 7.18 -0.81
CA ILE A 77 -0.65 6.75 0.50
C ILE A 77 0.53 5.77 0.32
N ILE A 78 0.34 4.73 -0.48
CA ILE A 78 1.38 3.72 -0.73
C ILE A 78 2.56 4.33 -1.48
N GLY A 79 2.32 5.20 -2.44
CA GLY A 79 3.37 5.91 -3.16
C GLY A 79 4.23 6.78 -2.24
N ALA A 80 3.62 7.49 -1.31
CA ALA A 80 4.36 8.30 -0.32
C ALA A 80 5.19 7.41 0.62
N GLU A 81 4.64 6.26 1.05
CA GLU A 81 5.38 5.26 1.80
C GLU A 81 6.60 4.76 1.03
N LEU A 82 6.40 4.33 -0.21
CA LEU A 82 7.47 3.83 -1.07
C LEU A 82 8.53 4.90 -1.35
N ALA A 83 8.14 6.15 -1.49
CA ALA A 83 9.09 7.27 -1.60
C ALA A 83 9.97 7.39 -0.35
N GLY A 84 9.38 7.31 0.83
CA GLY A 84 10.09 7.32 2.10
C GLY A 84 10.94 6.06 2.34
N ALA A 85 10.56 4.94 1.76
CA ALA A 85 11.24 3.66 1.86
C ALA A 85 12.21 3.38 0.69
N LYS A 86 12.41 4.32 -0.20
CA LYS A 86 13.17 4.14 -1.45
C LYS A 86 14.53 3.45 -1.26
N PRO A 87 15.35 3.78 -0.23
CA PRO A 87 16.63 3.10 -0.01
C PRO A 87 16.51 1.59 0.27
N TYR A 88 15.33 1.12 0.67
CA TYR A 88 15.10 -0.27 1.04
C TYR A 88 14.64 -1.16 -0.12
N TRP A 89 14.14 -0.57 -1.20
CA TRP A 89 13.63 -1.35 -2.33
C TRP A 89 14.30 -1.04 -3.67
N LEU A 90 14.79 0.19 -3.87
CA LEU A 90 15.39 0.59 -5.14
C LEU A 90 16.70 -0.18 -5.38
N GLY A 91 16.75 -0.96 -6.45
CA GLY A 91 17.91 -1.78 -6.80
C GLY A 91 18.14 -2.97 -5.88
N GLN A 92 17.17 -3.35 -5.06
CA GLN A 92 17.24 -4.47 -4.13
C GLN A 92 16.28 -5.60 -4.53
N ASN A 93 16.57 -6.80 -4.05
CA ASN A 93 15.61 -7.90 -4.10
C ASN A 93 14.56 -7.65 -3.03
N VAL A 94 13.30 -7.55 -3.43
CA VAL A 94 12.19 -7.24 -2.53
C VAL A 94 11.35 -8.48 -2.27
N VAL A 95 11.08 -8.74 -1.00
CA VAL A 95 10.13 -9.76 -0.55
C VAL A 95 9.00 -9.05 0.20
N ILE A 96 7.77 -9.33 -0.21
CA ILE A 96 6.57 -8.80 0.45
C ILE A 96 6.05 -9.86 1.40
N LEU A 97 5.98 -9.49 2.67
CA LEU A 97 5.42 -10.29 3.74
C LEU A 97 4.13 -9.63 4.24
N ALA A 98 2.99 -10.09 3.75
CA ALA A 98 1.69 -9.54 4.09
C ALA A 98 0.59 -10.58 3.83
N ASP A 99 -0.65 -10.26 4.22
CA ASP A 99 -1.80 -11.03 3.76
C ASP A 99 -2.01 -10.89 2.24
N ASN A 100 -2.82 -11.79 1.66
CA ASN A 100 -2.96 -11.88 0.21
C ASN A 100 -3.44 -10.58 -0.46
N ASN A 101 -4.35 -9.82 0.16
CA ASN A 101 -4.89 -8.60 -0.44
C ASN A 101 -3.88 -7.47 -0.40
N LEU A 102 -3.25 -7.27 0.75
CA LEU A 102 -2.24 -6.23 0.94
C LEU A 102 -0.98 -6.52 0.11
N SER A 103 -0.57 -7.79 0.07
CA SER A 103 0.55 -8.26 -0.74
C SER A 103 0.38 -7.93 -2.22
N LYS A 104 -0.79 -8.22 -2.79
CA LYS A 104 -1.13 -7.89 -4.19
C LYS A 104 -1.05 -6.39 -4.46
N THR A 105 -1.52 -5.58 -3.53
CA THR A 105 -1.50 -4.11 -3.66
C THR A 105 -0.08 -3.57 -3.71
N TYR A 106 0.79 -3.99 -2.78
CA TYR A 106 2.20 -3.59 -2.78
C TYR A 106 2.97 -4.12 -3.99
N LYS A 107 2.69 -5.35 -4.39
CA LYS A 107 3.27 -5.94 -5.59
C LYS A 107 2.93 -5.10 -6.83
N ALA A 108 1.66 -4.76 -7.02
CA ALA A 108 1.22 -3.91 -8.13
C ALA A 108 1.91 -2.53 -8.12
N ALA A 109 2.08 -1.93 -6.93
CA ALA A 109 2.76 -0.66 -6.77
C ALA A 109 4.25 -0.75 -7.18
N LEU A 110 4.95 -1.78 -6.75
CA LEU A 110 6.36 -2.01 -7.08
C LEU A 110 6.56 -2.39 -8.55
N GLU A 111 5.69 -3.24 -9.11
CA GLU A 111 5.71 -3.58 -10.53
C GLU A 111 5.55 -2.33 -11.41
N GLY A 112 4.70 -1.40 -11.01
CA GLY A 112 4.56 -0.11 -11.67
C GLY A 112 5.86 0.73 -11.68
N GLN A 113 6.79 0.43 -10.77
CA GLN A 113 8.13 1.04 -10.71
C GLN A 113 9.23 0.16 -11.32
N GLY A 114 8.86 -0.93 -11.99
CA GLY A 114 9.80 -1.87 -12.61
C GLY A 114 10.47 -2.84 -11.65
N ILE A 115 9.93 -2.99 -10.43
CA ILE A 115 10.47 -3.89 -9.41
C ILE A 115 9.56 -5.12 -9.31
N PHE A 116 10.15 -6.29 -9.53
CA PHE A 116 9.46 -7.58 -9.37
C PHE A 116 9.71 -8.12 -7.97
N ALA A 117 8.70 -8.01 -7.11
CA ALA A 117 8.77 -8.47 -5.73
C ALA A 117 8.25 -9.91 -5.60
N GLN A 118 8.87 -10.69 -4.73
CA GLN A 118 8.36 -12.00 -4.34
C GLN A 118 7.33 -11.84 -3.21
N GLU A 119 6.26 -12.61 -3.28
CA GLU A 119 5.24 -12.65 -2.26
C GLU A 119 5.46 -13.85 -1.34
N VAL A 120 5.36 -13.62 -0.04
CA VAL A 120 5.38 -14.67 0.99
C VAL A 120 4.20 -14.45 1.92
N ASP A 121 3.42 -15.52 2.16
CA ASP A 121 2.28 -15.46 3.07
C ASP A 121 2.75 -15.24 4.51
N ALA A 122 2.27 -14.16 5.14
CA ALA A 122 2.65 -13.79 6.50
C ALA A 122 2.21 -14.84 7.53
N THR A 123 1.05 -15.46 7.35
CA THR A 123 0.54 -16.52 8.22
C THR A 123 1.43 -17.76 8.13
N LYS A 124 1.80 -18.16 6.92
CA LYS A 124 2.70 -19.28 6.70
C LYS A 124 4.07 -19.04 7.33
N CYS A 125 4.65 -17.87 7.14
CA CYS A 125 5.93 -17.50 7.76
C CYS A 125 5.87 -17.54 9.28
N THR A 126 4.77 -17.08 9.90
CA THR A 126 4.57 -17.14 11.34
C THR A 126 4.49 -18.57 11.83
N LEU A 127 3.73 -19.43 11.14
CA LEU A 127 3.61 -20.87 11.47
C LEU A 127 4.95 -21.59 11.32
N ASP A 128 5.67 -21.35 10.25
CA ASP A 128 7.00 -21.93 10.01
C ASP A 128 8.00 -21.48 11.09
N GLY A 129 7.98 -20.21 11.45
CA GLY A 129 8.82 -19.67 12.53
C GLY A 129 8.49 -20.27 13.89
N LEU A 130 7.22 -20.44 14.23
CA LEU A 130 6.78 -21.10 15.46
C LEU A 130 7.17 -22.59 15.47
N SER A 131 7.03 -23.27 14.34
CA SER A 131 7.44 -24.67 14.20
C SER A 131 8.95 -24.84 14.40
N GLN A 132 9.77 -23.97 13.82
CA GLN A 132 11.22 -23.97 14.02
C GLN A 132 11.60 -23.69 15.47
N ALA A 133 10.96 -22.70 16.10
CA ALA A 133 11.19 -22.38 17.50
C ALA A 133 10.85 -23.56 18.42
N PHE A 134 9.70 -24.22 18.16
CA PHE A 134 9.29 -25.43 18.89
C PHE A 134 10.32 -26.57 18.75
N SER A 135 10.80 -26.80 17.53
CA SER A 135 11.81 -27.83 17.26
C SER A 135 13.13 -27.51 17.97
N LEU A 136 13.55 -26.25 18.03
CA LEU A 136 14.77 -25.85 18.74
C LEU A 136 14.67 -26.05 20.25
N ILE A 137 13.48 -25.82 20.81
CA ILE A 137 13.23 -25.99 22.26
C ILE A 137 13.16 -27.48 22.63
N HIS A 138 12.48 -28.30 21.82
CA HIS A 138 12.23 -29.71 22.11
C HIS A 138 13.27 -30.66 21.52
N GLY A 139 14.07 -30.22 20.55
CA GLY A 139 15.14 -31.00 19.95
C GLY A 139 16.48 -30.98 20.70
N ARG A 140 16.54 -30.30 21.86
CA ARG A 140 17.75 -30.24 22.71
C ARG A 140 17.81 -31.31 23.79
N HIS A 141 17.04 -32.36 23.64
CA HIS A 141 17.12 -33.56 24.49
C HIS A 141 17.93 -34.62 23.78
#